data_b7a9b979a5f6cb26de7a6190f262b0fe
#
_entry.id   b7a9b979a5f6cb26de7a6190f262b0fe
#
_cell.length_a   1.000
_cell.length_b   1.000
_cell.length_c   1.000
_cell.angle_alpha   90.00
_cell.angle_beta   90.00
_cell.angle_gamma   90.00
#
_symmetry.space_group_name_H-M   'P 1'
#
loop_
_entity.id
_entity.type
_entity.pdbx_description
1 polymer ?
#
loop_
_entity_poly.entity_id
_entity_poly.type
_entity_poly.pdbx_seq_one_letter_code
_entity_poly.pdbx_strand_id
1 'polypeptide(L)'
;MDEIELIRAEVAGEYIGVKALEDGVTLIGLTRGKETKFHHTEKLDGGEVMLAQFTEHTSAIKIRGRAEILTKFGRIISGRED
;
A
#
# COMPACT_ATOMS: atom_id res chain seq x y z
N MET A 1 6.61 -17.61 13.55
CA MET A 1 5.88 -16.98 12.43
C MET A 1 6.12 -15.48 12.48
N ASP A 2 6.55 -14.90 11.39
CA ASP A 2 6.74 -13.47 11.35
C ASP A 2 5.43 -12.74 10.99
N GLU A 3 5.45 -11.41 11.10
CA GLU A 3 4.25 -10.60 10.87
C GLU A 3 3.70 -10.74 9.45
N ILE A 4 4.57 -10.94 8.47
CA ILE A 4 4.14 -11.06 7.07
C ILE A 4 3.33 -12.33 6.88
N GLU A 5 3.76 -13.43 7.46
CA GLU A 5 3.01 -14.68 7.36
C GLU A 5 1.67 -14.60 8.09
N LEU A 6 1.66 -13.94 9.24
CA LEU A 6 0.41 -13.77 10.00
C LEU A 6 -0.61 -12.97 9.18
N ILE A 7 -0.19 -11.87 8.58
CA ILE A 7 -1.07 -11.06 7.73
C ILE A 7 -1.60 -11.89 6.57
N ARG A 8 -0.74 -12.65 5.92
CA ARG A 8 -1.14 -13.46 4.77
C ARG A 8 -2.15 -14.53 5.16
N ALA A 9 -1.97 -15.15 6.32
CA ALA A 9 -2.88 -16.19 6.77
C ALA A 9 -4.27 -15.65 7.10
N GLU A 10 -4.35 -14.44 7.65
CA GLU A 10 -5.61 -13.86 8.09
C GLU A 10 -6.37 -13.10 7.00
N VAL A 11 -5.68 -12.50 6.06
CA VAL A 11 -6.32 -11.58 5.11
C VAL A 11 -6.23 -12.07 3.67
N ALA A 12 -5.79 -13.29 3.45
CA ALA A 12 -5.79 -13.95 2.14
C ALA A 12 -5.12 -13.12 1.03
N GLY A 13 -4.16 -12.27 1.37
CA GLY A 13 -3.39 -11.53 0.39
C GLY A 13 -4.06 -10.31 -0.21
N GLU A 14 -5.21 -9.92 0.32
CA GLU A 14 -5.92 -8.74 -0.17
C GLU A 14 -5.42 -7.44 0.47
N TYR A 15 -4.50 -7.52 1.39
CA TYR A 15 -3.93 -6.36 2.06
C TYR A 15 -2.48 -6.13 1.66
N ILE A 16 -2.08 -4.87 1.73
CA ILE A 16 -0.66 -4.50 1.72
C ILE A 16 -0.38 -3.66 2.96
N GLY A 17 0.84 -3.78 3.48
CA GLY A 17 1.31 -2.92 4.55
C GLY A 17 2.21 -1.84 3.96
N VAL A 18 2.01 -0.60 4.35
CA VAL A 18 2.82 0.53 3.86
C VAL A 18 3.38 1.28 5.05
N LYS A 19 4.71 1.36 5.13
CA LYS A 19 5.40 2.16 6.14
C LYS A 19 6.05 3.36 5.45
N ALA A 20 5.67 4.55 5.86
CA ALA A 20 6.27 5.76 5.32
C ALA A 20 7.71 5.90 5.83
N LEU A 21 8.65 6.11 4.92
CA LEU A 21 10.06 6.31 5.25
C LEU A 21 10.43 7.79 5.23
N GLU A 22 9.47 8.65 4.93
CA GLU A 22 9.60 10.10 4.93
C GLU A 22 8.23 10.71 5.14
N ASP A 23 8.17 12.00 5.44
CA ASP A 23 6.89 12.69 5.55
C ASP A 23 6.27 12.90 4.18
N GLY A 24 4.94 12.88 4.13
CA GLY A 24 4.22 13.19 2.90
C GLY A 24 4.06 12.02 1.94
N VAL A 25 4.29 10.79 2.39
CA VAL A 25 3.99 9.61 1.59
C VAL A 25 2.49 9.55 1.36
N THR A 26 2.09 9.40 0.11
CA THR A 26 0.67 9.45 -0.26
C THR A 26 0.24 8.12 -0.86
N LEU A 27 -0.85 7.57 -0.32
CA LEU A 27 -1.51 6.37 -0.86
C LEU A 27 -2.77 6.81 -1.57
N ILE A 28 -2.95 6.36 -2.80
CA ILE A 28 -4.10 6.71 -3.62
C ILE A 28 -4.80 5.43 -4.05
N GLY A 29 -6.00 5.20 -3.51
CA GLY A 29 -6.84 4.09 -3.92
C GLY A 29 -7.62 4.45 -5.16
N LEU A 30 -7.61 3.58 -6.15
CA LEU A 30 -8.29 3.86 -7.42
C LEU A 30 -8.85 2.59 -8.03
N THR A 31 -9.85 2.76 -8.89
CA THR A 31 -10.39 1.72 -9.73
C THR A 31 -9.84 1.91 -11.14
N ARG A 32 -9.27 0.85 -11.69
CA ARG A 32 -8.81 0.86 -13.07
C ARG A 32 -9.73 0.00 -13.92
N GLY A 33 -10.03 0.49 -15.12
CA GLY A 33 -10.90 -0.17 -16.06
C GLY A 33 -11.02 0.70 -17.30
N LYS A 34 -12.25 0.82 -17.82
CA LYS A 34 -12.50 1.74 -18.95
C LYS A 34 -12.22 3.18 -18.54
N GLU A 35 -12.49 3.49 -17.27
CA GLU A 35 -12.19 4.80 -16.69
C GLU A 35 -11.48 4.58 -15.37
N THR A 36 -10.42 5.35 -15.15
CA THR A 36 -9.72 5.34 -13.87
C THR A 36 -10.41 6.31 -12.93
N LYS A 37 -10.84 5.82 -11.77
CA LYS A 37 -11.48 6.64 -10.75
C LYS A 37 -10.66 6.63 -9.49
N PHE A 38 -10.46 7.81 -8.91
CA PHE A 38 -9.79 7.97 -7.64
C PHE A 38 -10.84 7.94 -6.53
N HIS A 39 -10.68 7.04 -5.57
CA HIS A 39 -11.66 6.86 -4.49
C HIS A 39 -11.21 7.43 -3.17
N HIS A 40 -9.91 7.37 -2.89
CA HIS A 40 -9.43 7.68 -1.57
C HIS A 40 -7.96 8.05 -1.62
N THR A 41 -7.59 9.04 -0.82
CA THR A 41 -6.21 9.48 -0.71
C THR A 41 -5.86 9.64 0.76
N GLU A 42 -4.76 9.00 1.18
CA GLU A 42 -4.23 9.11 2.53
C GLU A 42 -2.81 9.61 2.48
N LYS A 43 -2.45 10.44 3.44
CA LYS A 43 -1.11 10.96 3.56
C LYS A 43 -0.50 10.50 4.88
N LEU A 44 0.72 9.99 4.82
CA LEU A 44 1.42 9.46 5.98
C LEU A 44 2.64 10.31 6.31
N ASP A 45 2.87 10.50 7.60
CA ASP A 45 4.11 11.08 8.10
C ASP A 45 5.16 9.98 8.28
N GLY A 46 6.42 10.37 8.30
CA GLY A 46 7.52 9.41 8.44
C GLY A 46 7.34 8.51 9.66
N GLY A 47 7.45 7.22 9.44
CA GLY A 47 7.29 6.21 10.48
C GLY A 47 5.88 5.68 10.65
N GLU A 48 4.87 6.34 10.07
CA GLU A 48 3.50 5.82 10.14
C GLU A 48 3.35 4.58 9.26
N VAL A 49 2.50 3.67 9.70
CA VAL A 49 2.21 2.43 8.99
C VAL A 49 0.71 2.36 8.74
N MET A 50 0.34 2.00 7.53
CA MET A 50 -1.05 1.79 7.15
C MET A 50 -1.21 0.43 6.50
N LEU A 51 -2.29 -0.26 6.83
CA LEU A 51 -2.72 -1.46 6.11
C LEU A 51 -3.78 -1.03 5.11
N ALA A 52 -3.53 -1.34 3.85
CA ALA A 52 -4.44 -0.96 2.78
C ALA A 52 -5.04 -2.22 2.16
N GLN A 53 -6.34 -2.21 1.96
CA GLN A 53 -7.07 -3.35 1.42
C GLN A 53 -7.54 -3.08 0.00
N PHE A 54 -7.36 -4.06 -0.86
CA PHE A 54 -7.99 -4.05 -2.17
C PHE A 54 -9.44 -4.51 -2.03
N THR A 55 -10.33 -3.85 -2.74
CA THR A 55 -11.75 -4.16 -2.73
C THR A 55 -12.26 -4.18 -4.16
N GLU A 56 -13.54 -4.46 -4.34
CA GLU A 56 -14.14 -4.40 -5.67
C GLU A 56 -14.10 -2.97 -6.26
N HIS A 57 -14.03 -1.96 -5.40
CA HIS A 57 -13.95 -0.56 -5.82
C HIS A 57 -12.52 -0.04 -5.88
N THR A 58 -11.58 -0.72 -5.22
CA THR A 58 -10.18 -0.34 -5.22
C THR A 58 -9.38 -1.48 -5.82
N SER A 59 -9.13 -1.40 -7.12
CA SER A 59 -8.41 -2.43 -7.84
C SER A 59 -6.93 -2.14 -8.00
N ALA A 60 -6.49 -0.95 -7.59
CA ALA A 60 -5.10 -0.55 -7.60
C ALA A 60 -4.84 0.48 -6.51
N ILE A 61 -3.63 0.46 -5.99
CA ILE A 61 -3.20 1.45 -5.00
C ILE A 61 -1.89 2.04 -5.50
N LYS A 62 -1.88 3.34 -5.65
CA LYS A 62 -0.70 4.08 -6.09
C LYS A 62 -0.04 4.70 -4.87
N ILE A 63 1.27 4.56 -4.77
CA ILE A 63 2.03 5.09 -3.65
C ILE A 63 3.04 6.08 -4.18
N ARG A 64 3.02 7.28 -3.64
CA ARG A 64 3.99 8.32 -3.95
C ARG A 64 4.83 8.60 -2.74
N GLY A 65 6.13 8.80 -2.96
CA GLY A 65 7.08 9.04 -1.90
C GLY A 65 7.79 7.76 -1.52
N ARG A 66 8.67 7.89 -0.54
CA ARG A 66 9.52 6.78 -0.14
C ARG A 66 8.84 5.98 0.96
N ALA A 67 8.53 4.73 0.67
CA ALA A 67 7.84 3.85 1.59
C ALA A 67 8.33 2.42 1.45
N GLU A 68 8.22 1.67 2.54
CA GLU A 68 8.39 0.23 2.54
C GLU A 68 7.02 -0.39 2.40
N ILE A 69 6.87 -1.26 1.40
CA ILE A 69 5.58 -1.88 1.09
C ILE A 69 5.73 -3.38 1.24
N LEU A 70 4.90 -3.95 2.10
CA LEU A 70 4.89 -5.39 2.37
C LEU A 70 3.67 -5.99 1.68
N THR A 71 3.91 -6.95 0.80
CA THR A 71 2.87 -7.65 0.07
C THR A 71 3.03 -9.16 0.27
N LYS A 72 2.04 -9.91 -0.16
CA LYS A 72 2.16 -11.37 -0.12
C LYS A 72 3.28 -11.91 -1.02
N PHE A 73 3.80 -11.09 -1.91
CA PHE A 73 4.90 -11.47 -2.80
C PHE A 73 6.26 -10.98 -2.31
N GLY A 74 6.29 -10.24 -1.20
CA GLY A 74 7.52 -9.74 -0.62
C GLY A 74 7.50 -8.25 -0.35
N ARG A 75 8.68 -7.69 -0.14
CA ARG A 75 8.86 -6.29 0.24
C ARG A 75 9.38 -5.48 -0.94
N ILE A 76 8.81 -4.29 -1.10
CA ILE A 76 9.21 -3.35 -2.14
C ILE A 76 9.48 -2.01 -1.46
N ILE A 77 10.45 -1.25 -1.95
CA ILE A 77 10.66 0.12 -1.49
C ILE A 77 10.37 1.06 -2.65
N SER A 78 9.38 1.93 -2.44
CA SER A 78 8.99 2.92 -3.43
C SER A 78 9.84 4.18 -3.31
N GLY A 79 9.80 5.02 -4.35
CA GLY A 79 10.50 6.30 -4.33
C GLY A 79 12.01 6.19 -4.23
N ARG A 80 12.57 5.04 -4.56
CA ARG A 80 14.00 4.82 -4.46
C ARG A 80 14.71 5.39 -5.68
N GLU A 81 15.75 6.16 -5.41
CA GLU A 81 16.63 6.64 -6.45
C GLU A 81 17.81 5.69 -6.61
N ASP A 82 18.09 5.31 -7.81
CA ASP A 82 19.23 4.45 -8.12
C ASP A 82 20.43 5.27 -8.58
#